data_2d16541b4f649472c56855f81b191a34
#
_entry.id   2d16541b4f649472c56855f81b191a34
#
_cell.length_a   1.000
_cell.length_b   1.000
_cell.length_c   1.000
_cell.angle_alpha   90.00
_cell.angle_beta   90.00
_cell.angle_gamma   90.00
#
_symmetry.space_group_name_H-M   'P 1'
#
loop_
_entity.id
_entity.type
_entity.pdbx_description
1 polymer ?
#
loop_
_entity_poly.entity_id
_entity_poly.type
_entity_poly.pdbx_seq_one_letter_code
_entity_poly.pdbx_strand_id
1 'polypeptide(L)'
;MQDALLAWYAENRRDLPWRHTHDPYAILVSEVMLQQTQVGRVVPRYLAWLERWPAVADLAAASPAEVITEWSGLGYNRRAVNLHRCAVAVAELGGFPRDPAELRRLPGIGPYTAAAIACFAFGAQIAAPDTNAVRVLGRAFGDPDLAPPPGRAYDWNQALFDLGREVCIARTPRCGACPLASGCPSRGMTYVPLRRQSRFEGSFRQRRAELLRAIAEAGSLPDADADAEALVSLVRDGLAEVRDGHARLPE
;
A
#
# COMPACT_ATOMS: atom_id res chain seq x y z
N MET A 1 8.06 18.06 21.47
CA MET A 1 8.01 17.74 20.02
C MET A 1 6.85 16.81 19.68
N GLN A 2 6.61 15.74 20.44
CA GLN A 2 5.48 14.84 20.17
C GLN A 2 4.13 15.58 20.20
N ASP A 3 3.88 16.41 21.24
CA ASP A 3 2.65 17.21 21.33
C ASP A 3 2.51 18.22 20.19
N ALA A 4 3.61 18.83 19.74
CA ALA A 4 3.59 19.76 18.61
C ALA A 4 3.21 19.05 17.29
N LEU A 5 3.67 17.79 17.07
CA LEU A 5 3.28 16.97 15.93
C LEU A 5 1.79 16.63 15.98
N LEU A 6 1.29 16.22 17.14
CA LEU A 6 -0.11 15.82 17.31
C LEU A 6 -1.06 17.03 17.21
N ALA A 7 -0.67 18.18 17.74
CA ALA A 7 -1.44 19.43 17.59
C ALA A 7 -1.52 19.85 16.12
N TRP A 8 -0.37 19.83 15.42
CA TRP A 8 -0.36 20.10 13.97
C TRP A 8 -1.25 19.14 13.19
N TYR A 9 -1.22 17.85 13.50
CA TYR A 9 -2.05 16.86 12.84
C TYR A 9 -3.54 17.13 13.05
N ALA A 10 -3.96 17.52 14.26
CA ALA A 10 -5.35 17.83 14.54
C ALA A 10 -5.92 18.94 13.62
N GLU A 11 -5.07 19.90 13.25
CA GLU A 11 -5.45 21.03 12.38
C GLU A 11 -5.24 20.75 10.88
N ASN A 12 -4.30 19.87 10.52
CA ASN A 12 -3.84 19.70 9.14
C ASN A 12 -4.10 18.29 8.55
N ARG A 13 -4.78 17.42 9.31
CA ARG A 13 -5.05 16.05 8.86
C ARG A 13 -5.82 16.03 7.54
N ARG A 14 -5.37 15.18 6.62
CA ARG A 14 -6.06 14.99 5.35
C ARG A 14 -7.35 14.20 5.55
N ASP A 15 -8.40 14.61 4.85
CA ASP A 15 -9.64 13.86 4.78
C ASP A 15 -9.49 12.75 3.73
N LEU A 16 -9.41 11.50 4.19
CA LEU A 16 -9.18 10.32 3.36
C LEU A 16 -10.20 9.23 3.72
N PRO A 17 -10.85 8.57 2.75
CA PRO A 17 -11.94 7.63 3.01
C PRO A 17 -11.59 6.54 4.02
N TRP A 18 -10.39 5.98 3.95
CA TRP A 18 -9.92 4.92 4.86
C TRP A 18 -9.61 5.39 6.29
N ARG A 19 -9.70 6.69 6.57
CA ARG A 19 -9.56 7.26 7.93
C ARG A 19 -10.88 7.35 8.68
N HIS A 20 -11.99 7.07 7.99
CA HIS A 20 -13.35 7.08 8.54
C HIS A 20 -13.86 5.68 8.89
N THR A 21 -13.01 4.68 8.87
CA THR A 21 -13.37 3.29 9.16
C THR A 21 -12.37 2.62 10.08
N HIS A 22 -12.86 1.64 10.82
CA HIS A 22 -12.05 0.68 11.59
C HIS A 22 -12.21 -0.75 11.06
N ASP A 23 -12.84 -0.92 9.90
CA ASP A 23 -12.92 -2.21 9.25
C ASP A 23 -11.53 -2.66 8.77
N PRO A 24 -10.99 -3.81 9.27
CA PRO A 24 -9.68 -4.30 8.90
C PRO A 24 -9.55 -4.62 7.41
N TYR A 25 -10.64 -5.01 6.74
CA TYR A 25 -10.64 -5.23 5.31
C TYR A 25 -10.46 -3.92 4.53
N ALA A 26 -11.25 -2.91 4.85
CA ALA A 26 -11.15 -1.61 4.19
C ALA A 26 -9.76 -0.97 4.41
N ILE A 27 -9.20 -1.10 5.62
CA ILE A 27 -7.84 -0.66 5.93
C ILE A 27 -6.80 -1.46 5.11
N LEU A 28 -6.91 -2.79 5.06
CA LEU A 28 -6.02 -3.63 4.24
C LEU A 28 -6.02 -3.19 2.78
N VAL A 29 -7.20 -2.98 2.19
CA VAL A 29 -7.34 -2.53 0.79
C VAL A 29 -6.60 -1.21 0.57
N SER A 30 -6.81 -0.23 1.44
CA SER A 30 -6.14 1.08 1.33
C SER A 30 -4.62 0.95 1.45
N GLU A 31 -4.13 0.18 2.43
CA GLU A 31 -2.70 -0.02 2.66
C GLU A 31 -2.01 -0.69 1.48
N VAL A 32 -2.64 -1.73 0.90
CA VAL A 32 -2.11 -2.40 -0.28
C VAL A 32 -2.14 -1.51 -1.51
N MET A 33 -3.22 -0.74 -1.73
CA MET A 33 -3.33 0.18 -2.86
C MET A 33 -2.31 1.34 -2.77
N LEU A 34 -2.02 1.84 -1.57
CA LEU A 34 -1.09 2.95 -1.34
C LEU A 34 0.38 2.58 -1.54
N GLN A 35 0.73 1.29 -1.56
CA GLN A 35 2.11 0.87 -1.83
C GLN A 35 2.58 1.39 -3.19
N GLN A 36 3.48 2.36 -3.19
CA GLN A 36 4.06 3.00 -4.39
C GLN A 36 3.03 3.62 -5.36
N THR A 37 1.82 3.92 -4.90
CA THR A 37 0.78 4.57 -5.68
C THR A 37 0.37 5.89 -5.02
N GLN A 38 0.16 6.92 -5.82
CA GLN A 38 -0.23 8.24 -5.32
C GLN A 38 -1.67 8.24 -4.79
N VAL A 39 -1.92 8.91 -3.67
CA VAL A 39 -3.23 9.01 -3.00
C VAL A 39 -4.37 9.41 -3.95
N GLY A 40 -4.16 10.42 -4.81
CA GLY A 40 -5.19 10.87 -5.75
C GLY A 40 -5.62 9.81 -6.77
N ARG A 41 -4.75 8.82 -7.06
CA ARG A 41 -5.11 7.66 -7.90
C ARG A 41 -5.79 6.55 -7.09
N VAL A 42 -5.46 6.45 -5.80
CA VAL A 42 -6.00 5.41 -4.92
C VAL A 42 -7.43 5.72 -4.50
N VAL A 43 -7.76 6.96 -4.13
CA VAL A 43 -9.09 7.32 -3.62
C VAL A 43 -10.24 6.80 -4.50
N PRO A 44 -10.32 7.12 -5.81
CA PRO A 44 -11.42 6.64 -6.63
C PRO A 44 -11.43 5.11 -6.79
N ARG A 45 -10.26 4.48 -6.84
CA ARG A 45 -10.14 3.02 -6.96
C ARG A 45 -10.53 2.28 -5.69
N TYR A 46 -10.19 2.83 -4.55
CA TYR A 46 -10.59 2.32 -3.24
C TYR A 46 -12.12 2.33 -3.06
N LEU A 47 -12.77 3.42 -3.43
CA LEU A 47 -14.22 3.53 -3.35
C LEU A 47 -14.92 2.53 -4.27
N ALA A 48 -14.51 2.46 -5.54
CA ALA A 48 -15.05 1.49 -6.50
C ALA A 48 -14.80 0.03 -6.08
N TRP A 49 -13.64 -0.24 -5.47
CA TRP A 49 -13.31 -1.58 -4.96
C TRP A 49 -14.24 -2.01 -3.84
N LEU A 50 -14.48 -1.15 -2.85
CA LEU A 50 -15.39 -1.45 -1.74
C LEU A 50 -16.87 -1.43 -2.14
N GLU A 51 -17.23 -0.72 -3.21
CA GLU A 51 -18.57 -0.83 -3.80
C GLU A 51 -18.76 -2.21 -4.45
N ARG A 52 -17.75 -2.71 -5.17
CA ARG A 52 -17.79 -4.01 -5.83
C ARG A 52 -17.69 -5.19 -4.86
N TRP A 53 -16.82 -5.09 -3.89
CA TRP A 53 -16.56 -6.10 -2.84
C TRP A 53 -16.63 -5.46 -1.46
N PRO A 54 -17.84 -5.30 -0.90
CA PRO A 54 -18.03 -4.60 0.38
C PRO A 54 -17.41 -5.29 1.58
N ALA A 55 -17.30 -6.63 1.54
CA ALA A 55 -16.72 -7.42 2.62
C ALA A 55 -15.57 -8.29 2.12
N VAL A 56 -14.70 -8.71 3.04
CA VAL A 56 -13.58 -9.61 2.73
C VAL A 56 -14.04 -10.93 2.10
N ALA A 57 -15.22 -11.43 2.48
CA ALA A 57 -15.80 -12.65 1.93
C ALA A 57 -16.19 -12.50 0.46
N ASP A 58 -16.68 -11.31 0.06
CA ASP A 58 -17.03 -11.02 -1.33
C ASP A 58 -15.77 -11.04 -2.21
N LEU A 59 -14.68 -10.43 -1.73
CA LEU A 59 -13.40 -10.49 -2.42
C LEU A 59 -12.83 -11.91 -2.47
N ALA A 60 -12.98 -12.67 -1.39
CA ALA A 60 -12.51 -14.06 -1.34
C ALA A 60 -13.26 -14.97 -2.33
N ALA A 61 -14.53 -14.68 -2.59
CA ALA A 61 -15.37 -15.42 -3.54
C ALA A 61 -15.18 -14.99 -5.00
N ALA A 62 -14.53 -13.84 -5.24
CA ALA A 62 -14.25 -13.36 -6.59
C ALA A 62 -13.21 -14.24 -7.30
N SER A 63 -13.30 -14.35 -8.62
CA SER A 63 -12.26 -15.02 -9.39
C SER A 63 -10.97 -14.17 -9.42
N PRO A 64 -9.78 -14.80 -9.47
CA PRO A 64 -8.52 -14.08 -9.67
C PRO A 64 -8.54 -13.17 -10.89
N ALA A 65 -9.19 -13.60 -11.98
CA ALA A 65 -9.34 -12.80 -13.20
C ALA A 65 -10.09 -11.49 -12.97
N GLU A 66 -11.20 -11.52 -12.23
CA GLU A 66 -11.95 -10.31 -11.88
C GLU A 66 -11.10 -9.34 -11.04
N VAL A 67 -10.39 -9.87 -10.04
CA VAL A 67 -9.54 -9.08 -9.15
C VAL A 67 -8.38 -8.42 -9.90
N ILE A 68 -7.73 -9.15 -10.82
CA ILE A 68 -6.64 -8.62 -11.65
C ILE A 68 -7.17 -7.55 -12.61
N THR A 69 -8.33 -7.78 -13.21
CA THR A 69 -8.98 -6.83 -14.13
C THR A 69 -9.32 -5.53 -13.41
N GLU A 70 -9.96 -5.59 -12.25
CA GLU A 70 -10.33 -4.41 -11.45
C GLU A 70 -9.10 -3.64 -10.96
N TRP A 71 -7.98 -4.35 -10.70
CA TRP A 71 -6.72 -3.72 -10.31
C TRP A 71 -6.03 -2.94 -11.43
N SER A 72 -6.49 -3.10 -12.69
CA SER A 72 -5.86 -2.50 -13.86
C SER A 72 -5.65 -0.99 -13.67
N GLY A 73 -4.47 -0.51 -14.06
CA GLY A 73 -4.10 0.92 -13.94
C GLY A 73 -3.46 1.31 -12.61
N LEU A 74 -3.49 0.51 -11.55
CA LEU A 74 -2.78 0.79 -10.29
C LEU A 74 -1.29 0.43 -10.36
N GLY A 75 -0.92 -0.52 -11.24
CA GLY A 75 0.44 -1.03 -11.35
C GLY A 75 0.85 -1.98 -10.20
N TYR A 76 2.07 -2.54 -10.28
CA TYR A 76 2.52 -3.52 -9.28
C TYR A 76 1.50 -4.63 -9.03
N ASN A 77 1.00 -5.24 -10.10
CA ASN A 77 -0.21 -6.07 -10.15
C ASN A 77 -0.16 -7.31 -9.25
N ARG A 78 1.04 -7.79 -8.87
CA ARG A 78 1.20 -8.86 -7.87
C ARG A 78 0.52 -8.54 -6.53
N ARG A 79 0.31 -7.24 -6.23
CA ARG A 79 -0.43 -6.82 -5.04
C ARG A 79 -1.88 -7.26 -5.08
N ALA A 80 -2.51 -7.24 -6.26
CA ALA A 80 -3.88 -7.73 -6.44
C ALA A 80 -3.99 -9.22 -6.10
N VAL A 81 -3.07 -10.03 -6.62
CA VAL A 81 -3.01 -11.47 -6.33
C VAL A 81 -2.81 -11.72 -4.84
N ASN A 82 -1.90 -10.99 -4.20
CA ASN A 82 -1.66 -11.12 -2.77
C ASN A 82 -2.85 -10.66 -1.93
N LEU A 83 -3.53 -9.59 -2.32
CA LEU A 83 -4.73 -9.08 -1.64
C LEU A 83 -5.87 -10.11 -1.72
N HIS A 84 -6.10 -10.70 -2.91
CA HIS A 84 -7.07 -11.77 -3.08
C HIS A 84 -6.74 -13.00 -2.23
N ARG A 85 -5.50 -13.50 -2.28
CA ARG A 85 -5.05 -14.63 -1.45
C ARG A 85 -5.19 -14.34 0.05
N CYS A 86 -4.93 -13.09 0.45
CA CYS A 86 -5.13 -12.65 1.82
C CYS A 86 -6.61 -12.71 2.21
N ALA A 87 -7.51 -12.26 1.32
CA ALA A 87 -8.95 -12.32 1.56
C ALA A 87 -9.45 -13.75 1.71
N VAL A 88 -8.99 -14.69 0.87
CA VAL A 88 -9.29 -16.12 0.98
C VAL A 88 -8.83 -16.67 2.32
N ALA A 89 -7.58 -16.40 2.71
CA ALA A 89 -7.03 -16.87 3.98
C ALA A 89 -7.80 -16.30 5.20
N VAL A 90 -8.20 -15.02 5.14
CA VAL A 90 -9.01 -14.39 6.21
C VAL A 90 -10.41 -15.00 6.28
N ALA A 91 -11.03 -15.32 5.15
CA ALA A 91 -12.33 -15.99 5.11
C ALA A 91 -12.26 -17.40 5.69
N GLU A 92 -11.20 -18.15 5.38
CA GLU A 92 -10.95 -19.50 5.95
C GLU A 92 -10.72 -19.46 7.46
N LEU A 93 -10.09 -18.39 7.98
CA LEU A 93 -9.89 -18.18 9.43
C LEU A 93 -11.17 -17.69 10.14
N GLY A 94 -12.22 -17.33 9.41
CA GLY A 94 -13.44 -16.76 9.98
C GLY A 94 -13.30 -15.30 10.41
N GLY A 95 -12.22 -14.60 10.01
CA GLY A 95 -11.99 -13.18 10.29
C GLY A 95 -10.51 -12.80 10.41
N PHE A 96 -10.27 -11.51 10.56
CA PHE A 96 -8.91 -10.99 10.74
C PHE A 96 -8.37 -11.30 12.14
N PRO A 97 -7.16 -11.88 12.25
CA PRO A 97 -6.46 -11.92 13.52
C PRO A 97 -6.14 -10.51 14.02
N ARG A 98 -6.07 -10.34 15.35
CA ARG A 98 -5.75 -9.04 15.96
C ARG A 98 -4.27 -8.87 16.29
N ASP A 99 -3.59 -10.00 16.47
CA ASP A 99 -2.17 -10.00 16.79
C ASP A 99 -1.31 -9.69 15.56
N PRO A 100 -0.36 -8.73 15.62
CA PRO A 100 0.50 -8.39 14.49
C PRO A 100 1.34 -9.56 13.97
N ALA A 101 1.74 -10.51 14.81
CA ALA A 101 2.51 -11.66 14.40
C ALA A 101 1.64 -12.66 13.60
N GLU A 102 0.38 -12.79 13.96
CA GLU A 102 -0.59 -13.58 13.20
C GLU A 102 -0.96 -12.91 11.87
N LEU A 103 -1.21 -11.58 11.88
CA LEU A 103 -1.44 -10.81 10.66
C LEU A 103 -0.30 -10.99 9.66
N ARG A 104 0.95 -11.04 10.11
CA ARG A 104 2.12 -11.26 9.24
C ARG A 104 2.18 -12.63 8.56
N ARG A 105 1.41 -13.60 9.01
CA ARG A 105 1.32 -14.91 8.35
C ARG A 105 0.41 -14.91 7.13
N LEU A 106 -0.44 -13.88 7.01
CA LEU A 106 -1.34 -13.74 5.86
C LEU A 106 -0.56 -13.39 4.58
N PRO A 107 -1.01 -13.88 3.41
CA PRO A 107 -0.37 -13.61 2.13
C PRO A 107 -0.20 -12.13 1.84
N GLY A 108 1.02 -11.70 1.53
CA GLY A 108 1.31 -10.31 1.15
C GLY A 108 1.34 -9.30 2.30
N ILE A 109 1.13 -9.72 3.55
CA ILE A 109 1.19 -8.85 4.73
C ILE A 109 2.61 -8.79 5.28
N GLY A 110 3.24 -7.63 5.09
CA GLY A 110 4.54 -7.32 5.68
C GLY A 110 4.44 -6.72 7.09
N PRO A 111 5.59 -6.50 7.75
CA PRO A 111 5.62 -5.91 9.11
C PRO A 111 4.84 -4.61 9.22
N TYR A 112 5.01 -3.70 8.26
CA TYR A 112 4.29 -2.43 8.20
C TYR A 112 2.77 -2.63 8.11
N THR A 113 2.31 -3.42 7.14
CA THR A 113 0.86 -3.61 6.91
C THR A 113 0.20 -4.30 8.11
N ALA A 114 0.88 -5.27 8.74
CA ALA A 114 0.39 -5.90 9.96
C ALA A 114 0.24 -4.89 11.12
N ALA A 115 1.26 -4.04 11.33
CA ALA A 115 1.20 -3.00 12.35
C ALA A 115 0.12 -1.95 12.05
N ALA A 116 -0.05 -1.55 10.77
CA ALA A 116 -1.08 -0.62 10.35
C ALA A 116 -2.49 -1.17 10.61
N ILE A 117 -2.77 -2.42 10.22
CA ILE A 117 -4.06 -3.06 10.50
C ILE A 117 -4.29 -3.18 12.02
N ALA A 118 -3.31 -3.66 12.78
CA ALA A 118 -3.44 -3.80 14.23
C ALA A 118 -3.69 -2.45 14.90
N CYS A 119 -3.00 -1.39 14.48
CA CYS A 119 -3.17 -0.05 15.04
C CYS A 119 -4.50 0.58 14.61
N PHE A 120 -4.82 0.57 13.31
CA PHE A 120 -5.93 1.36 12.77
C PHE A 120 -7.28 0.67 12.89
N ALA A 121 -7.32 -0.67 12.79
CA ALA A 121 -8.56 -1.43 12.96
C ALA A 121 -8.80 -1.84 14.41
N PHE A 122 -7.76 -2.24 15.12
CA PHE A 122 -7.90 -2.86 16.44
C PHE A 122 -7.39 -2.00 17.61
N GLY A 123 -6.89 -0.80 17.33
CA GLY A 123 -6.45 0.15 18.36
C GLY A 123 -5.15 -0.24 19.07
N ALA A 124 -4.34 -1.13 18.49
CA ALA A 124 -3.07 -1.54 19.08
C ALA A 124 -2.12 -0.34 19.26
N GLN A 125 -1.50 -0.26 20.44
CA GLN A 125 -0.59 0.84 20.80
C GLN A 125 0.83 0.59 20.25
N ILE A 126 0.94 0.51 18.92
CA ILE A 126 2.19 0.19 18.21
C ILE A 126 2.49 1.20 17.11
N ALA A 127 3.77 1.35 16.80
CA ALA A 127 4.21 2.08 15.63
C ALA A 127 3.96 1.28 14.35
N ALA A 128 3.51 1.96 13.29
CA ALA A 128 3.41 1.43 11.93
C ALA A 128 4.32 2.27 11.00
N PRO A 129 5.66 2.13 11.09
CA PRO A 129 6.58 3.00 10.41
C PRO A 129 6.70 2.64 8.92
N ASP A 130 6.11 3.49 8.06
CA ASP A 130 6.43 3.49 6.63
C ASP A 130 7.75 4.23 6.38
N THR A 131 8.18 4.28 5.14
CA THR A 131 9.41 5.00 4.76
C THR A 131 9.35 6.50 5.06
N ASN A 132 8.17 7.10 5.12
CA ASN A 132 7.99 8.51 5.49
C ASN A 132 8.11 8.69 7.00
N ALA A 133 7.47 7.83 7.78
CA ALA A 133 7.54 7.85 9.24
C ALA A 133 8.98 7.63 9.73
N VAL A 134 9.66 6.60 9.22
CA VAL A 134 11.09 6.33 9.53
C VAL A 134 11.96 7.56 9.23
N ARG A 135 11.73 8.22 8.09
CA ARG A 135 12.45 9.45 7.73
C ARG A 135 12.18 10.60 8.69
N VAL A 136 10.92 10.83 9.04
CA VAL A 136 10.55 11.90 9.99
C VAL A 136 11.14 11.63 11.35
N LEU A 137 10.97 10.40 11.86
CA LEU A 137 11.49 9.98 13.16
C LEU A 137 13.01 10.12 13.23
N GLY A 138 13.73 9.59 12.25
CA GLY A 138 15.19 9.69 12.21
C GLY A 138 15.68 11.13 12.09
N ARG A 139 15.00 12.00 11.32
CA ARG A 139 15.40 13.40 11.14
C ARG A 139 15.07 14.28 12.34
N ALA A 140 13.88 14.15 12.88
CA ALA A 140 13.37 15.06 13.89
C ALA A 140 13.70 14.60 15.32
N PHE A 141 13.72 13.28 15.54
CA PHE A 141 13.90 12.71 16.88
C PHE A 141 15.24 11.98 17.06
N GLY A 142 15.94 11.69 15.95
CA GLY A 142 17.17 10.90 16.01
C GLY A 142 16.95 9.40 16.26
N ASP A 143 15.70 8.96 16.38
CA ASP A 143 15.31 7.59 16.68
C ASP A 143 14.23 7.14 15.69
N PRO A 144 14.56 6.29 14.70
CA PRO A 144 13.61 5.80 13.70
C PRO A 144 12.56 4.83 14.26
N ASP A 145 12.81 4.27 15.45
CA ASP A 145 11.97 3.28 16.12
C ASP A 145 11.19 3.86 17.31
N LEU A 146 11.17 5.18 17.43
CA LEU A 146 10.48 5.87 18.54
C LEU A 146 9.02 5.44 18.65
N ALA A 147 8.67 4.91 19.81
CA ALA A 147 7.33 4.44 20.10
C ALA A 147 6.30 5.59 20.13
N PRO A 148 5.04 5.32 19.75
CA PRO A 148 3.96 6.30 19.86
C PRO A 148 3.69 6.64 21.34
N PRO A 149 3.27 7.88 21.64
CA PRO A 149 2.81 8.24 22.97
C PRO A 149 1.65 7.36 23.44
N PRO A 150 1.56 7.03 24.73
CA PRO A 150 0.48 6.20 25.26
C PRO A 150 -0.91 6.72 24.88
N GLY A 151 -1.78 5.83 24.38
CA GLY A 151 -3.14 6.17 23.95
C GLY A 151 -3.25 6.98 22.65
N ARG A 152 -2.15 7.26 21.96
CA ARG A 152 -2.15 8.13 20.79
C ARG A 152 -1.54 7.48 19.54
N ALA A 153 -1.44 6.14 19.50
CA ALA A 153 -0.76 5.44 18.40
C ALA A 153 -1.40 5.72 17.04
N TYR A 154 -2.74 5.77 16.95
CA TYR A 154 -3.44 6.10 15.70
C TYR A 154 -3.01 7.47 15.17
N ASP A 155 -3.23 8.52 15.96
CA ASP A 155 -2.93 9.91 15.56
C ASP A 155 -1.43 10.10 15.29
N TRP A 156 -0.58 9.46 16.08
CA TRP A 156 0.87 9.50 15.92
C TRP A 156 1.32 8.97 14.57
N ASN A 157 0.88 7.76 14.20
CA ASN A 157 1.23 7.16 12.92
C ASN A 157 0.72 8.00 11.75
N GLN A 158 -0.54 8.44 11.80
CA GLN A 158 -1.14 9.27 10.76
C GLN A 158 -0.47 10.64 10.63
N ALA A 159 -0.09 11.25 11.75
CA ALA A 159 0.66 12.51 11.79
C ALA A 159 2.03 12.40 11.12
N LEU A 160 2.75 11.30 11.38
CA LEU A 160 4.05 11.03 10.75
C LEU A 160 3.90 10.84 9.24
N PHE A 161 2.85 10.16 8.77
CA PHE A 161 2.59 9.98 7.34
C PHE A 161 2.30 11.31 6.66
N ASP A 162 1.43 12.14 7.25
CA ASP A 162 1.08 13.43 6.69
C ASP A 162 2.26 14.41 6.72
N LEU A 163 2.96 14.52 7.84
CA LEU A 163 4.14 15.38 7.94
C LEU A 163 5.24 14.94 6.96
N GLY A 164 5.47 13.63 6.84
CA GLY A 164 6.48 13.09 5.93
C GLY A 164 6.15 13.33 4.46
N ARG A 165 4.87 13.33 4.12
CA ARG A 165 4.41 13.58 2.76
C ARG A 165 4.39 15.06 2.40
N GLU A 166 3.86 15.92 3.28
CA GLU A 166 3.56 17.32 2.96
C GLU A 166 4.72 18.27 3.32
N VAL A 167 5.45 17.98 4.39
CA VAL A 167 6.43 18.90 4.96
C VAL A 167 7.84 18.32 4.95
N CYS A 168 8.07 17.18 5.64
CA CYS A 168 9.37 16.54 5.73
C CYS A 168 9.64 15.65 4.51
N ILE A 169 9.52 16.22 3.30
CA ILE A 169 9.71 15.49 2.04
C ILE A 169 11.15 14.99 1.87
N ALA A 170 11.32 13.96 1.02
CA ALA A 170 12.57 13.20 0.97
C ALA A 170 13.80 14.05 0.61
N ARG A 171 13.70 14.90 -0.40
CA ARG A 171 14.87 15.63 -0.94
C ARG A 171 15.06 16.98 -0.27
N THR A 172 14.03 17.82 -0.27
CA THR A 172 14.11 19.21 0.20
C THR A 172 12.96 19.46 1.16
N PRO A 173 13.13 19.18 2.45
CA PRO A 173 12.07 19.35 3.43
C PRO A 173 11.70 20.84 3.60
N ARG A 174 10.42 21.11 3.83
CA ARG A 174 9.84 22.44 4.01
C ARG A 174 9.94 22.85 5.50
N CYS A 175 11.16 22.99 6.00
CA CYS A 175 11.43 23.20 7.42
C CYS A 175 10.79 24.49 7.97
N GLY A 176 10.53 25.51 7.14
CA GLY A 176 9.86 26.74 7.58
C GLY A 176 8.39 26.54 7.98
N ALA A 177 7.73 25.50 7.45
CA ALA A 177 6.35 25.14 7.76
C ALA A 177 6.26 23.92 8.71
N CYS A 178 7.40 23.45 9.26
CA CYS A 178 7.43 22.23 10.04
C CYS A 178 7.15 22.52 11.53
N PRO A 179 6.16 21.85 12.15
CA PRO A 179 5.87 22.04 13.58
C PRO A 179 7.01 21.58 14.49
N LEU A 180 7.93 20.76 13.95
CA LEU A 180 9.09 20.23 14.70
C LEU A 180 10.37 21.04 14.49
N ALA A 181 10.31 22.13 13.72
CA ALA A 181 11.52 22.86 13.28
C ALA A 181 12.39 23.39 14.42
N SER A 182 11.79 23.80 15.56
CA SER A 182 12.51 24.38 16.70
C SER A 182 13.42 23.37 17.41
N GLY A 183 13.02 22.09 17.44
CA GLY A 183 13.78 21.02 18.10
C GLY A 183 14.44 20.01 17.14
N CYS A 184 14.32 20.22 15.81
CA CYS A 184 14.78 19.26 14.83
C CYS A 184 16.30 19.40 14.54
N PRO A 185 17.13 18.38 14.83
CA PRO A 185 18.58 18.43 14.58
C PRO A 185 18.91 18.47 13.09
N SER A 186 18.01 17.99 12.23
CA SER A 186 18.17 17.99 10.76
C SER A 186 17.57 19.21 10.06
N ARG A 187 17.19 20.26 10.78
CA ARG A 187 16.58 21.46 10.20
C ARG A 187 17.47 22.08 9.11
N GLY A 188 16.87 22.34 7.95
CA GLY A 188 17.55 22.98 6.81
C GLY A 188 18.44 22.06 5.98
N MET A 189 18.59 20.79 6.36
CA MET A 189 19.37 19.84 5.58
C MET A 189 18.63 19.39 4.32
N THR A 190 19.37 19.20 3.23
CA THR A 190 18.89 18.61 1.98
C THR A 190 19.47 17.22 1.80
N TYR A 191 18.75 16.35 1.07
CA TYR A 191 19.10 14.94 0.95
C TYR A 191 19.07 14.46 -0.49
N VAL A 192 20.00 13.60 -0.84
CA VAL A 192 19.99 12.93 -2.15
C VAL A 192 19.16 11.65 -2.04
N PRO A 193 18.14 11.44 -2.87
CA PRO A 193 17.38 10.19 -2.87
C PRO A 193 18.27 9.00 -3.21
N LEU A 194 18.18 7.94 -2.41
CA LEU A 194 18.99 6.73 -2.57
C LEU A 194 18.71 5.95 -3.86
N ARG A 195 17.51 6.07 -4.42
CA ARG A 195 17.11 5.38 -5.67
C ARG A 195 16.23 6.26 -6.53
N ARG A 196 16.52 6.26 -7.85
CA ARG A 196 15.59 6.74 -8.89
C ARG A 196 15.01 5.51 -9.58
N GLN A 197 13.69 5.46 -9.70
CA GLN A 197 13.04 4.49 -10.57
C GLN A 197 13.36 4.84 -12.03
N SER A 198 13.66 3.84 -12.84
CA SER A 198 13.85 4.02 -14.29
C SER A 198 12.57 4.56 -14.95
N ARG A 199 12.68 5.18 -16.12
CA ARG A 199 11.52 5.58 -16.92
C ARG A 199 10.62 4.37 -17.19
N PHE A 200 9.31 4.61 -17.29
CA PHE A 200 8.34 3.57 -17.58
C PHE A 200 8.37 3.18 -19.07
N GLU A 201 8.42 4.19 -19.95
CA GLU A 201 8.50 4.03 -21.40
C GLU A 201 9.74 3.24 -21.80
N GLY A 202 9.56 2.22 -22.64
CA GLY A 202 10.59 1.27 -23.09
C GLY A 202 11.06 0.30 -22.02
N SER A 203 10.49 0.32 -20.81
CA SER A 203 10.93 -0.59 -19.74
C SER A 203 10.23 -1.95 -19.80
N PHE A 204 10.87 -2.97 -19.21
CA PHE A 204 10.23 -4.28 -19.00
C PHE A 204 8.90 -4.20 -18.26
N ARG A 205 8.72 -3.24 -17.35
CA ARG A 205 7.46 -2.99 -16.66
C ARG A 205 6.35 -2.56 -17.61
N GLN A 206 6.66 -1.79 -18.64
CA GLN A 206 5.71 -1.41 -19.68
C GLN A 206 5.28 -2.63 -20.48
N ARG A 207 6.21 -3.43 -21.01
CA ARG A 207 5.92 -4.65 -21.78
C ARG A 207 5.01 -5.60 -20.98
N ARG A 208 5.30 -5.82 -19.70
CA ARG A 208 4.45 -6.62 -18.81
C ARG A 208 3.05 -6.03 -18.64
N ALA A 209 2.93 -4.71 -18.49
CA ALA A 209 1.64 -4.06 -18.30
C ALA A 209 0.78 -4.11 -19.57
N GLU A 210 1.41 -3.97 -20.73
CA GLU A 210 0.74 -4.05 -22.04
C GLU A 210 0.26 -5.47 -22.31
N LEU A 211 1.10 -6.48 -22.10
CA LEU A 211 0.72 -7.87 -22.27
C LEU A 211 -0.43 -8.26 -21.32
N LEU A 212 -0.35 -7.91 -20.03
CA LEU A 212 -1.43 -8.21 -19.10
C LEU A 212 -2.75 -7.55 -19.50
N ARG A 213 -2.71 -6.32 -20.01
CA ARG A 213 -3.89 -5.62 -20.52
C ARG A 213 -4.45 -6.32 -21.76
N ALA A 214 -3.60 -6.68 -22.71
CA ALA A 214 -4.00 -7.38 -23.92
C ALA A 214 -4.69 -8.74 -23.61
N ILE A 215 -4.14 -9.50 -22.65
CA ILE A 215 -4.75 -10.75 -22.17
C ILE A 215 -6.13 -10.48 -21.55
N ALA A 216 -6.24 -9.44 -20.71
CA ALA A 216 -7.50 -9.10 -20.05
C ALA A 216 -8.58 -8.63 -21.02
N GLU A 217 -8.21 -7.85 -22.05
CA GLU A 217 -9.13 -7.34 -23.08
C GLU A 217 -9.57 -8.43 -24.07
N ALA A 218 -8.67 -9.31 -24.47
CA ALA A 218 -8.96 -10.39 -25.42
C ALA A 218 -9.57 -11.65 -24.75
N GLY A 219 -9.48 -11.75 -23.41
CA GLY A 219 -9.82 -12.98 -22.66
C GLY A 219 -8.73 -14.06 -22.77
N SER A 220 -8.16 -14.24 -23.96
CA SER A 220 -6.99 -15.12 -24.19
C SER A 220 -6.18 -14.65 -25.40
N LEU A 221 -4.88 -14.95 -25.42
CA LEU A 221 -3.97 -14.70 -26.54
C LEU A 221 -3.16 -15.98 -26.83
N PRO A 222 -2.87 -16.32 -28.09
CA PRO A 222 -1.90 -17.36 -28.38
C PRO A 222 -0.56 -17.04 -27.71
N ASP A 223 0.05 -17.98 -27.02
CA ASP A 223 1.29 -17.76 -26.30
C ASP A 223 2.48 -17.45 -27.25
N ALA A 224 2.41 -17.96 -28.48
CA ALA A 224 3.36 -17.66 -29.54
C ALA A 224 3.35 -16.18 -29.98
N ASP A 225 2.23 -15.47 -29.79
CA ASP A 225 2.09 -14.04 -30.14
C ASP A 225 2.46 -13.12 -28.95
N ALA A 226 2.68 -13.69 -27.78
CA ALA A 226 3.01 -12.95 -26.57
C ALA A 226 4.51 -12.63 -26.46
N ASP A 227 4.83 -11.50 -25.78
CA ASP A 227 6.20 -11.25 -25.32
C ASP A 227 6.60 -12.36 -24.32
N ALA A 228 7.44 -13.29 -24.76
CA ALA A 228 7.79 -14.50 -24.00
C ALA A 228 8.39 -14.19 -22.62
N GLU A 229 9.28 -13.18 -22.53
CA GLU A 229 9.89 -12.79 -21.24
C GLU A 229 8.84 -12.19 -20.28
N ALA A 230 7.96 -11.34 -20.80
CA ALA A 230 6.89 -10.75 -20.03
C ALA A 230 5.88 -11.81 -19.58
N LEU A 231 5.51 -12.76 -20.46
CA LEU A 231 4.59 -13.85 -20.16
C LEU A 231 5.12 -14.75 -19.03
N VAL A 232 6.38 -15.23 -19.15
CA VAL A 232 7.02 -16.02 -18.09
C VAL A 232 6.99 -15.28 -16.74
N SER A 233 7.25 -13.98 -16.78
CA SER A 233 7.21 -13.16 -15.57
C SER A 233 5.80 -12.97 -15.01
N LEU A 234 4.76 -12.85 -15.86
CA LEU A 234 3.37 -12.76 -15.43
C LEU A 234 2.88 -14.08 -14.82
N VAL A 235 3.22 -15.21 -15.45
CA VAL A 235 2.87 -16.55 -14.93
C VAL A 235 3.53 -16.80 -13.56
N ARG A 236 4.82 -16.50 -13.44
CA ARG A 236 5.51 -16.61 -12.14
C ARG A 236 4.87 -15.79 -11.02
N ASP A 237 4.34 -14.61 -11.36
CA ASP A 237 3.70 -13.72 -10.40
C ASP A 237 2.21 -14.07 -10.16
N GLY A 238 1.66 -15.10 -10.85
CA GLY A 238 0.26 -15.54 -10.74
C GLY A 238 -0.72 -14.55 -11.39
N LEU A 239 -0.28 -13.79 -12.38
CA LEU A 239 -1.05 -12.79 -13.11
C LEU A 239 -1.57 -13.32 -14.46
N ALA A 240 -1.02 -14.42 -14.93
CA ALA A 240 -1.45 -15.13 -16.12
C ALA A 240 -1.18 -16.62 -15.94
N GLU A 241 -1.88 -17.44 -16.72
CA GLU A 241 -1.57 -18.86 -16.92
C GLU A 241 -1.49 -19.17 -18.41
N VAL A 242 -0.79 -20.24 -18.77
CA VAL A 242 -0.77 -20.78 -20.13
C VAL A 242 -1.46 -22.12 -20.12
N ARG A 243 -2.50 -22.27 -20.95
CA ARG A 243 -3.26 -23.50 -21.11
C ARG A 243 -3.62 -23.69 -22.59
N ASP A 244 -3.36 -24.87 -23.09
CA ASP A 244 -3.63 -25.24 -24.50
C ASP A 244 -3.01 -24.24 -25.51
N GLY A 245 -1.77 -23.78 -25.25
CA GLY A 245 -1.05 -22.83 -26.11
C GLY A 245 -1.60 -21.39 -26.08
N HIS A 246 -2.41 -21.04 -25.05
CA HIS A 246 -2.97 -19.71 -24.90
C HIS A 246 -2.66 -19.13 -23.51
N ALA A 247 -2.22 -17.88 -23.49
CA ALA A 247 -2.08 -17.07 -22.29
C ALA A 247 -3.45 -16.46 -21.93
N ARG A 248 -3.87 -16.58 -20.66
CA ARG A 248 -5.11 -16.03 -20.12
C ARG A 248 -4.95 -15.60 -18.67
N LEU A 249 -5.91 -14.86 -18.12
CA LEU A 249 -5.97 -14.59 -16.70
C LEU A 249 -6.28 -15.90 -15.94
N PRO A 250 -5.78 -16.08 -14.70
CA PRO A 250 -6.04 -17.28 -13.91
C PRO A 250 -7.53 -17.35 -13.52
N GLU A 251 -8.06 -18.59 -13.53
CA GLU A 251 -9.43 -18.90 -13.11
C GLU A 251 -9.63 -18.85 -11.60
#